data_aa712f10888eef2389951211565f8b21
#
_entry.id   aa712f10888eef2389951211565f8b21
#
_cell.length_a   1.000
_cell.length_b   1.000
_cell.length_c   1.000
_cell.angle_alpha   90.00
_cell.angle_beta   90.00
_cell.angle_gamma   90.00
#
_symmetry.space_group_name_H-M   'P 1'
#
loop_
_entity.id
_entity.type
_entity.pdbx_description
1 polymer ?
#
loop_
_entity_poly.entity_id
_entity_poly.type
_entity_poly.pdbx_seq_one_letter_code
_entity_poly.pdbx_strand_id
1 'polypeptide(L)'
;ILAITRMREKALNGGLDEAAIDAVKWVTCDINSKSIRQIIGLADALVTSRYHAMISGLALAVPTLVIGWGHKYRETMAYFGLERYSLNFNEGTSGLTDSVRELLDQETAIHNQIKTHLPEVQAKSEVQFTYLARVLS
;
A
#
# COMPACT_ATOMS: atom_id res chain seq x y z
N ILE A 1 -18.28 7.19 10.57
CA ILE A 1 -18.18 7.73 11.95
C ILE A 1 -18.26 6.58 12.96
N LEU A 2 -19.32 5.77 12.98
CA LEU A 2 -19.50 4.67 13.95
C LEU A 2 -18.34 3.66 13.96
N ALA A 3 -17.77 3.31 12.82
CA ALA A 3 -16.62 2.39 12.73
C ALA A 3 -15.36 2.99 13.38
N ILE A 4 -15.11 4.27 13.20
CA ILE A 4 -13.99 5.00 13.79
C ILE A 4 -14.10 5.02 15.31
N THR A 5 -15.30 5.33 15.83
CA THR A 5 -15.57 5.32 17.27
C THR A 5 -15.26 3.96 17.88
N ARG A 6 -15.74 2.88 17.25
CA ARG A 6 -15.46 1.50 17.70
C ARG A 6 -13.98 1.11 17.64
N MET A 7 -13.25 1.58 16.62
CA MET A 7 -11.81 1.35 16.53
C MET A 7 -11.06 2.08 17.64
N ARG A 8 -11.43 3.34 17.92
CA ARG A 8 -10.87 4.13 19.02
C ARG A 8 -11.11 3.44 20.39
N GLU A 9 -12.34 3.02 20.67
CA GLU A 9 -12.69 2.29 21.89
C GLU A 9 -11.89 0.98 22.03
N LYS A 10 -11.75 0.21 20.95
CA LYS A 10 -10.95 -1.02 20.96
C LYS A 10 -9.47 -0.74 21.22
N ALA A 11 -8.93 0.33 20.67
CA ALA A 11 -7.54 0.73 20.85
C ALA A 11 -7.27 1.13 22.31
N LEU A 12 -8.14 1.93 22.92
CA LEU A 12 -8.07 2.31 24.33
C LEU A 12 -8.19 1.07 25.25
N ASN A 13 -9.15 0.20 24.99
CA ASN A 13 -9.34 -1.03 25.76
C ASN A 13 -8.18 -2.02 25.57
N GLY A 14 -7.45 -1.94 24.46
CA GLY A 14 -6.23 -2.69 24.18
C GLY A 14 -4.96 -2.11 24.81
N GLY A 15 -5.08 -1.02 25.59
CA GLY A 15 -3.97 -0.41 26.32
C GLY A 15 -3.11 0.55 25.49
N LEU A 16 -3.61 1.02 24.32
CA LEU A 16 -2.95 2.08 23.58
C LEU A 16 -3.11 3.41 24.30
N ASP A 17 -2.03 4.20 24.32
CA ASP A 17 -2.03 5.55 24.87
C ASP A 17 -3.00 6.48 24.11
N GLU A 18 -3.73 7.30 24.84
CA GLU A 18 -4.70 8.24 24.27
C GLU A 18 -4.01 9.24 23.33
N ALA A 19 -2.80 9.69 23.67
CA ALA A 19 -2.01 10.58 22.82
C ALA A 19 -1.65 9.92 21.47
N ALA A 20 -1.33 8.63 21.46
CA ALA A 20 -1.07 7.88 20.24
C ALA A 20 -2.34 7.76 19.36
N ILE A 21 -3.50 7.58 20.00
CA ILE A 21 -4.78 7.50 19.30
C ILE A 21 -5.18 8.86 18.71
N ASP A 22 -4.91 9.96 19.41
CA ASP A 22 -5.22 11.32 18.95
C ASP A 22 -4.27 11.78 17.83
N ALA A 23 -3.09 11.18 17.72
CA ALA A 23 -2.19 11.39 16.58
C ALA A 23 -2.77 10.83 15.26
N VAL A 24 -3.70 9.84 15.32
CA VAL A 24 -4.35 9.28 14.14
C VAL A 24 -5.29 10.31 13.51
N LYS A 25 -5.04 10.63 12.24
CA LYS A 25 -5.92 11.52 11.45
C LYS A 25 -6.89 10.69 10.62
N TRP A 26 -8.16 11.00 10.77
CA TRP A 26 -9.25 10.29 10.10
C TRP A 26 -9.78 11.13 8.94
N VAL A 27 -9.75 10.57 7.74
CA VAL A 27 -10.40 11.18 6.57
C VAL A 27 -11.83 10.66 6.51
N THR A 28 -12.80 11.52 6.83
CA THR A 28 -14.22 11.17 6.94
C THR A 28 -15.09 11.80 5.87
N CYS A 29 -14.51 12.58 4.97
CA CYS A 29 -15.19 13.19 3.83
C CYS A 29 -14.98 12.36 2.56
N ASP A 30 -15.88 12.55 1.60
CA ASP A 30 -15.72 11.99 0.26
C ASP A 30 -14.56 12.69 -0.45
N ILE A 31 -13.60 11.90 -0.90
CA ILE A 31 -12.44 12.38 -1.67
C ILE A 31 -12.35 11.58 -2.97
N ASN A 32 -11.99 12.26 -4.05
CA ASN A 32 -11.80 11.63 -5.34
C ASN A 32 -10.45 10.87 -5.42
N SER A 33 -10.32 10.02 -6.43
CA SER A 33 -9.13 9.17 -6.63
C SER A 33 -7.84 9.98 -6.80
N LYS A 34 -7.92 11.18 -7.39
CA LYS A 34 -6.75 12.07 -7.56
C LYS A 34 -6.24 12.57 -6.22
N SER A 35 -7.15 13.01 -5.33
CA SER A 35 -6.78 13.46 -3.99
C SER A 35 -6.24 12.31 -3.13
N ILE A 36 -6.83 11.10 -3.21
CA ILE A 36 -6.31 9.91 -2.53
C ILE A 36 -4.87 9.64 -3.00
N ARG A 37 -4.62 9.69 -4.30
CA ARG A 37 -3.28 9.46 -4.85
C ARG A 37 -2.27 10.52 -4.38
N GLN A 38 -2.68 11.78 -4.25
CA GLN A 38 -1.84 12.84 -3.69
C GLN A 38 -1.50 12.58 -2.21
N ILE A 39 -2.48 12.17 -1.41
CA ILE A 39 -2.27 11.80 0.00
C ILE A 39 -1.28 10.63 0.11
N ILE A 40 -1.45 9.59 -0.71
CA ILE A 40 -0.52 8.45 -0.75
C ILE A 40 0.91 8.93 -1.04
N GLY A 41 1.08 9.85 -2.00
CA GLY A 41 2.40 10.37 -2.38
C GLY A 41 3.11 11.22 -1.31
N LEU A 42 2.40 11.62 -0.25
CA LEU A 42 2.96 12.35 0.90
C LEU A 42 3.32 11.43 2.07
N ALA A 43 3.02 10.15 1.98
CA ALA A 43 3.25 9.20 3.06
C ALA A 43 4.66 8.58 2.98
N ASP A 44 5.27 8.34 4.13
CA ASP A 44 6.53 7.60 4.25
C ASP A 44 6.32 6.11 3.97
N ALA A 45 5.13 5.60 4.30
CA ALA A 45 4.73 4.22 4.02
C ALA A 45 3.22 4.11 3.82
N LEU A 46 2.80 3.11 3.04
CA LEU A 46 1.41 2.77 2.78
C LEU A 46 1.11 1.35 3.27
N VAL A 47 0.11 1.21 4.14
CA VAL A 47 -0.49 -0.09 4.48
C VAL A 47 -1.90 -0.14 3.90
N THR A 48 -2.19 -1.11 3.05
CA THR A 48 -3.48 -1.17 2.35
C THR A 48 -3.95 -2.59 2.10
N SER A 49 -5.28 -2.77 2.00
CA SER A 49 -5.91 -3.98 1.47
C SER A 49 -6.51 -3.77 0.06
N ARG A 50 -6.39 -2.56 -0.48
CA ARG A 50 -6.97 -2.19 -1.78
C ARG A 50 -5.94 -2.26 -2.88
N TYR A 51 -6.21 -3.08 -3.92
CA TYR A 51 -5.31 -3.29 -5.06
C TYR A 51 -4.92 -1.97 -5.75
N HIS A 52 -5.88 -1.10 -6.06
CA HIS A 52 -5.59 0.17 -6.73
C HIS A 52 -4.78 1.16 -5.86
N ALA A 53 -4.94 1.09 -4.52
CA ALA A 53 -4.10 1.89 -3.61
C ALA A 53 -2.66 1.36 -3.60
N MET A 54 -2.47 0.02 -3.59
CA MET A 54 -1.16 -0.60 -3.74
C MET A 54 -0.47 -0.15 -5.04
N ILE A 55 -1.17 -0.25 -6.19
CA ILE A 55 -0.65 0.23 -7.48
C ILE A 55 -0.28 1.72 -7.42
N SER A 56 -1.08 2.54 -6.75
CA SER A 56 -0.78 3.96 -6.59
C SER A 56 0.46 4.20 -5.74
N GLY A 57 0.62 3.47 -4.63
CA GLY A 57 1.82 3.52 -3.78
C GLY A 57 3.08 3.17 -4.56
N LEU A 58 3.08 2.02 -5.24
CA LEU A 58 4.21 1.56 -6.06
C LEU A 58 4.54 2.54 -7.19
N ALA A 59 3.53 3.08 -7.89
CA ALA A 59 3.74 4.05 -8.97
C ALA A 59 4.27 5.42 -8.48
N LEU A 60 4.11 5.73 -7.20
CA LEU A 60 4.65 6.92 -6.54
C LEU A 60 5.93 6.63 -5.75
N ALA A 61 6.46 5.41 -5.87
CA ALA A 61 7.61 4.91 -5.13
C ALA A 61 7.45 4.96 -3.60
N VAL A 62 6.22 4.90 -3.10
CA VAL A 62 5.95 4.84 -1.66
C VAL A 62 6.11 3.40 -1.16
N PRO A 63 6.94 3.13 -0.15
CA PRO A 63 7.05 1.85 0.50
C PRO A 63 5.66 1.31 0.87
N THR A 64 5.32 0.13 0.37
CA THR A 64 3.95 -0.38 0.45
C THR A 64 3.91 -1.77 1.05
N LEU A 65 3.09 -1.95 2.08
CA LEU A 65 2.67 -3.24 2.61
C LEU A 65 1.22 -3.49 2.23
N VAL A 66 0.92 -4.66 1.69
CA VAL A 66 -0.43 -5.02 1.30
C VAL A 66 -0.94 -6.21 2.11
N ILE A 67 -2.19 -6.12 2.58
CA ILE A 67 -2.90 -7.20 3.24
C ILE A 67 -3.97 -7.69 2.26
N GLY A 68 -3.68 -8.78 1.55
CA GLY A 68 -4.53 -9.30 0.50
C GLY A 68 -4.79 -10.80 0.63
N TRP A 69 -5.78 -11.31 -0.10
CA TRP A 69 -6.11 -12.75 -0.13
C TRP A 69 -5.87 -13.39 -1.49
N GLY A 70 -5.51 -12.62 -2.51
CA GLY A 70 -5.33 -13.10 -3.87
C GLY A 70 -3.87 -13.04 -4.32
N HIS A 71 -3.45 -14.04 -5.09
CA HIS A 71 -2.09 -14.13 -5.64
C HIS A 71 -1.67 -12.90 -6.46
N LYS A 72 -2.62 -12.18 -7.08
CA LYS A 72 -2.35 -10.95 -7.85
C LYS A 72 -1.60 -9.86 -7.06
N TYR A 73 -1.82 -9.78 -5.74
CA TYR A 73 -1.11 -8.83 -4.89
C TYR A 73 0.38 -9.19 -4.80
N ARG A 74 0.64 -10.47 -4.50
CA ARG A 74 2.00 -10.99 -4.39
C ARG A 74 2.74 -10.93 -5.72
N GLU A 75 2.09 -11.30 -6.81
CA GLU A 75 2.66 -11.20 -8.16
C GLU A 75 3.04 -9.77 -8.53
N THR A 76 2.17 -8.79 -8.21
CA THR A 76 2.49 -7.39 -8.45
C THR A 76 3.66 -6.92 -7.60
N MET A 77 3.69 -7.26 -6.32
CA MET A 77 4.81 -6.94 -5.41
C MET A 77 6.11 -7.58 -5.88
N ALA A 78 6.05 -8.78 -6.48
CA ALA A 78 7.20 -9.50 -7.02
C ALA A 78 7.92 -8.74 -8.14
N TYR A 79 7.21 -7.97 -8.97
CA TYR A 79 7.85 -7.12 -9.98
C TYR A 79 8.80 -6.08 -9.40
N PHE A 80 8.65 -5.78 -8.12
CA PHE A 80 9.48 -4.84 -7.38
C PHE A 80 10.41 -5.53 -6.38
N GLY A 81 10.40 -6.88 -6.29
CA GLY A 81 11.13 -7.66 -5.30
C GLY A 81 10.64 -7.44 -3.87
N LEU A 82 9.35 -7.16 -3.70
CA LEU A 82 8.71 -6.79 -2.43
C LEU A 82 7.66 -7.81 -1.97
N GLU A 83 7.73 -9.06 -2.41
CA GLU A 83 6.75 -10.12 -2.11
C GLU A 83 6.55 -10.33 -0.61
N ARG A 84 7.60 -10.12 0.19
CA ARG A 84 7.58 -10.26 1.64
C ARG A 84 6.63 -9.26 2.33
N TYR A 85 6.35 -8.13 1.68
CA TYR A 85 5.39 -7.13 2.14
C TYR A 85 3.96 -7.37 1.63
N SER A 86 3.69 -8.55 1.07
CA SER A 86 2.35 -9.02 0.72
C SER A 86 1.89 -10.06 1.73
N LEU A 87 1.16 -9.62 2.74
CA LEU A 87 0.63 -10.48 3.79
C LEU A 87 -0.71 -11.09 3.35
N ASN A 88 -0.89 -12.38 3.66
CA ASN A 88 -2.14 -13.07 3.38
C ASN A 88 -3.13 -12.86 4.53
N PHE A 89 -4.26 -12.24 4.26
CA PHE A 89 -5.31 -11.99 5.24
C PHE A 89 -5.79 -13.27 5.93
N ASN A 90 -5.83 -14.40 5.22
CA ASN A 90 -6.29 -15.70 5.77
C ASN A 90 -5.31 -16.31 6.80
N GLU A 91 -4.07 -15.86 6.81
CA GLU A 91 -3.05 -16.31 7.79
C GLU A 91 -3.07 -15.47 9.08
N GLY A 92 -4.04 -14.56 9.19
CA GLY A 92 -4.20 -13.66 10.33
C GLY A 92 -3.28 -12.46 10.28
N THR A 93 -3.23 -11.71 11.39
CA THR A 93 -2.42 -10.50 11.54
C THR A 93 -1.09 -10.75 12.24
N SER A 94 -0.73 -12.00 12.44
CA SER A 94 0.56 -12.41 12.98
C SER A 94 1.69 -11.87 12.11
N GLY A 95 2.62 -11.14 12.72
CA GLY A 95 3.74 -10.50 12.00
C GLY A 95 3.41 -9.16 11.33
N LEU A 96 2.17 -8.67 11.34
CA LEU A 96 1.83 -7.38 10.73
C LEU A 96 2.64 -6.23 11.34
N THR A 97 2.72 -6.17 12.67
CA THR A 97 3.46 -5.11 13.38
C THR A 97 4.93 -5.13 13.04
N ASP A 98 5.53 -6.33 12.96
CA ASP A 98 6.94 -6.49 12.63
C ASP A 98 7.21 -6.11 11.17
N SER A 99 6.32 -6.51 10.25
CA SER A 99 6.41 -6.12 8.85
C SER A 99 6.26 -4.61 8.63
N VAL A 100 5.38 -3.94 9.38
CA VAL A 100 5.23 -2.48 9.32
C VAL A 100 6.49 -1.80 9.87
N ARG A 101 7.03 -2.29 10.99
CA ARG A 101 8.29 -1.75 11.55
C ARG A 101 9.43 -1.92 10.56
N GLU A 102 9.61 -3.11 10.00
CA GLU A 102 10.63 -3.36 8.99
C GLU A 102 10.46 -2.46 7.75
N LEU A 103 9.21 -2.24 7.29
CA LEU A 103 8.92 -1.35 6.16
C LEU A 103 9.39 0.08 6.44
N LEU A 104 9.14 0.59 7.65
CA LEU A 104 9.56 1.93 8.07
C LEU A 104 11.08 2.03 8.27
N ASP A 105 11.69 1.04 8.90
CA ASP A 105 13.14 0.99 9.11
C ASP A 105 13.93 0.94 7.79
N GLN A 106 13.34 0.35 6.75
CA GLN A 106 13.93 0.22 5.42
C GLN A 106 13.34 1.17 4.38
N GLU A 107 12.59 2.19 4.80
CA GLU A 107 11.84 3.10 3.92
C GLU A 107 12.67 3.60 2.73
N THR A 108 13.83 4.18 2.97
CA THR A 108 14.70 4.73 1.92
C THR A 108 15.22 3.66 0.95
N ALA A 109 15.57 2.48 1.45
CA ALA A 109 16.03 1.37 0.61
C ALA A 109 14.92 0.85 -0.29
N ILE A 110 13.71 0.67 0.27
CA ILE A 110 12.53 0.20 -0.46
C ILE A 110 12.08 1.24 -1.50
N HIS A 111 12.07 2.53 -1.15
CA HIS A 111 11.78 3.62 -2.08
C HIS A 111 12.71 3.57 -3.31
N ASN A 112 14.03 3.44 -3.09
CA ASN A 112 15.00 3.35 -4.16
C ASN A 112 14.83 2.05 -4.99
N GLN A 113 14.52 0.94 -4.34
CA GLN A 113 14.23 -0.32 -5.01
C GLN A 113 13.02 -0.18 -5.95
N ILE A 114 11.92 0.40 -5.47
CA ILE A 114 10.73 0.64 -6.30
C ILE A 114 11.10 1.53 -7.49
N LYS A 115 11.80 2.64 -7.28
CA LYS A 115 12.25 3.54 -8.36
C LYS A 115 13.08 2.84 -9.41
N THR A 116 13.94 1.92 -9.02
CA THR A 116 14.80 1.16 -9.94
C THR A 116 13.99 0.22 -10.83
N HIS A 117 12.96 -0.44 -10.28
CA HIS A 117 12.15 -1.40 -11.04
C HIS A 117 11.01 -0.75 -11.83
N LEU A 118 10.55 0.42 -11.41
CA LEU A 118 9.36 1.08 -11.98
C LEU A 118 9.41 1.28 -13.51
N PRO A 119 10.53 1.72 -14.13
CA PRO A 119 10.60 1.88 -15.57
C PRO A 119 10.38 0.58 -16.35
N GLU A 120 10.94 -0.53 -15.86
CA GLU A 120 10.77 -1.85 -16.49
C GLU A 120 9.31 -2.32 -16.38
N VAL A 121 8.70 -2.15 -15.20
CA VAL A 121 7.28 -2.51 -14.98
C VAL A 121 6.36 -1.68 -15.88
N GLN A 122 6.63 -0.39 -16.02
CA GLN A 122 5.89 0.49 -16.92
C GLN A 122 6.04 0.05 -18.37
N ALA A 123 7.26 -0.22 -18.83
CA ALA A 123 7.51 -0.68 -20.19
C ALA A 123 6.78 -1.99 -20.50
N LYS A 124 6.78 -2.97 -19.57
CA LYS A 124 6.01 -4.20 -19.70
C LYS A 124 4.50 -3.95 -19.83
N SER A 125 3.98 -2.99 -19.08
CA SER A 125 2.56 -2.60 -19.13
C SER A 125 2.19 -1.94 -20.46
N GLU A 126 3.11 -1.23 -21.11
CA GLU A 126 2.87 -0.53 -22.38
C GLU A 126 2.84 -1.46 -23.60
N VAL A 127 3.48 -2.63 -23.52
CA VAL A 127 3.52 -3.61 -24.64
C VAL A 127 2.13 -3.96 -25.13
N GLN A 128 1.15 -4.13 -24.23
CA GLN A 128 -0.22 -4.44 -24.60
C GLN A 128 -0.88 -3.34 -25.44
N PHE A 129 -0.59 -2.07 -25.18
CA PHE A 129 -1.12 -0.94 -25.96
C PHE A 129 -0.49 -0.86 -27.35
N THR A 130 0.82 -1.15 -27.43
CA THR A 130 1.52 -1.25 -28.73
C THR A 130 0.93 -2.37 -29.58
N TYR A 131 0.61 -3.52 -28.99
CA TYR A 131 -0.04 -4.62 -29.70
C TYR A 131 -1.45 -4.24 -30.17
N LEU A 132 -2.26 -3.63 -29.31
CA LEU A 132 -3.60 -3.16 -29.68
C LEU A 132 -3.56 -2.13 -30.82
N ALA A 133 -2.63 -1.19 -30.80
CA ALA A 133 -2.47 -0.21 -31.85
C ALA A 133 -2.18 -0.86 -33.22
N ARG A 134 -1.39 -1.96 -33.25
CA ARG A 134 -1.12 -2.73 -34.49
C ARG A 134 -2.33 -3.51 -34.99
N VAL A 135 -3.19 -3.98 -34.09
CA VAL A 135 -4.38 -4.75 -34.48
C VAL A 135 -5.49 -3.84 -35.00
N LEU A 136 -5.52 -2.58 -34.54
CA LEU A 136 -6.55 -1.61 -34.92
C LEU A 136 -6.15 -0.71 -36.12
N SER A 137 -4.91 -0.77 -36.55
CA SER A 137 -4.40 -0.08 -37.73
C SER A 137 -4.52 -0.95 -38.97
#